data_fbb929f386e8cdc53ccf4c87f0bf5320
#
_entry.id   fbb929f386e8cdc53ccf4c87f0bf5320
#
_cell.length_a   1.000
_cell.length_b   1.000
_cell.length_c   1.000
_cell.angle_alpha   90.00
_cell.angle_beta   90.00
_cell.angle_gamma   90.00
#
_symmetry.space_group_name_H-M   'P 1'
#
loop_
_entity.id
_entity.type
_entity.pdbx_description
1 polymer ?
#
loop_
_entity_poly.entity_id
_entity_poly.type
_entity_poly.pdbx_seq_one_letter_code
_entity_poly.pdbx_strand_id
1 'polypeptide(L)'
;MRRGKIFSTPCILANSGFLGAYMNEDLFLTWVRSTGLNISIGIFLLGMLWRLFEIYSLQRKPDLAVPRHRPGASGLHTMFRRSVPPPGMFKRSPVSYAAGYVFHIGLFIIVFLFAQHIKLIQALTGLSWPALPAQFIDATAVVTLATLLLVLVERINKPVKRFLSTFDDYAGWALTFFPVLTGYLASRHLLLPYTGMLGLHILSVELLLIFLPFTKLMHAFTLWGSRWYNGDANAKKGVPV
;
A
#
# COMPACT_ATOMS: atom_id res chain seq x y z
N MET A 1 -27.63 -22.81 69.57
CA MET A 1 -28.13 -22.70 68.18
C MET A 1 -27.51 -21.49 67.53
N ARG A 2 -26.46 -21.69 66.71
CA ARG A 2 -25.89 -20.64 65.84
C ARG A 2 -26.06 -21.05 64.41
N ARG A 3 -26.91 -20.33 63.65
CA ARG A 3 -27.15 -20.53 62.25
C ARG A 3 -25.95 -20.01 61.42
N GLY A 4 -25.28 -20.91 60.73
CA GLY A 4 -24.28 -20.55 59.75
C GLY A 4 -24.88 -19.83 58.53
N LYS A 5 -24.37 -18.65 58.18
CA LYS A 5 -24.66 -17.98 56.93
C LYS A 5 -23.84 -18.65 55.84
N ILE A 6 -24.56 -19.26 54.90
CA ILE A 6 -23.99 -19.76 53.64
C ILE A 6 -23.65 -18.51 52.80
N PHE A 7 -22.37 -18.24 52.58
CA PHE A 7 -21.91 -17.30 51.60
C PHE A 7 -22.13 -17.93 50.21
N SER A 8 -23.13 -17.45 49.51
CA SER A 8 -23.32 -17.72 48.09
C SER A 8 -22.25 -16.98 47.34
N THR A 9 -21.36 -17.71 46.67
CA THR A 9 -20.38 -17.22 45.74
C THR A 9 -21.08 -16.88 44.40
N PRO A 10 -21.20 -15.60 44.01
CA PRO A 10 -21.53 -15.28 42.65
C PRO A 10 -20.25 -14.91 41.94
N CYS A 11 -20.14 -15.24 40.68
CA CYS A 11 -19.15 -14.72 39.73
C CYS A 11 -18.03 -15.66 39.29
N ILE A 12 -18.40 -16.81 38.70
CA ILE A 12 -17.48 -17.55 37.80
C ILE A 12 -17.98 -17.54 36.36
N LEU A 13 -19.24 -17.21 36.10
CA LEU A 13 -19.83 -17.31 34.74
C LEU A 13 -19.65 -16.06 33.87
N ALA A 14 -19.23 -14.91 34.43
CA ALA A 14 -18.98 -13.67 33.67
C ALA A 14 -17.61 -13.67 32.95
N ASN A 15 -16.71 -14.57 33.28
CA ASN A 15 -15.31 -14.53 32.79
C ASN A 15 -15.07 -15.44 31.57
N SER A 16 -15.98 -16.35 31.25
CA SER A 16 -15.78 -17.30 30.15
C SER A 16 -15.94 -16.66 28.76
N GLY A 17 -16.85 -15.72 28.62
CA GLY A 17 -17.02 -14.98 27.35
C GLY A 17 -15.88 -14.02 27.06
N PHE A 18 -15.38 -13.36 28.10
CA PHE A 18 -14.28 -12.42 27.98
C PHE A 18 -12.94 -13.13 27.69
N LEU A 19 -12.63 -14.21 28.40
CA LEU A 19 -11.47 -15.06 28.12
C LEU A 19 -11.55 -15.73 26.75
N GLY A 20 -12.74 -16.17 26.31
CA GLY A 20 -12.94 -16.72 24.98
C GLY A 20 -12.71 -15.71 23.87
N ALA A 21 -13.12 -14.45 24.05
CA ALA A 21 -12.88 -13.38 23.11
C ALA A 21 -11.36 -13.05 22.98
N TYR A 22 -10.64 -12.94 24.09
CA TYR A 22 -9.18 -12.73 24.07
C TYR A 22 -8.42 -13.89 23.42
N MET A 23 -8.77 -15.12 23.74
CA MET A 23 -8.18 -16.31 23.11
C MET A 23 -8.40 -16.33 21.60
N ASN A 24 -9.57 -15.88 21.12
CA ASN A 24 -9.85 -15.78 19.69
C ASN A 24 -9.04 -14.68 19.01
N GLU A 25 -8.81 -13.52 19.64
CA GLU A 25 -7.99 -12.44 19.10
C GLU A 25 -6.52 -12.84 19.01
N ASP A 26 -5.96 -13.50 20.02
CA ASP A 26 -4.58 -14.00 20.00
C ASP A 26 -4.38 -15.10 18.95
N LEU A 27 -5.35 -15.99 18.79
CA LEU A 27 -5.34 -17.02 17.76
C LEU A 27 -5.40 -16.39 16.36
N PHE A 28 -6.25 -15.38 16.16
CA PHE A 28 -6.35 -14.64 14.92
C PHE A 28 -5.03 -13.92 14.59
N LEU A 29 -4.45 -13.18 15.55
CA LEU A 29 -3.17 -12.50 15.36
C LEU A 29 -2.04 -13.48 15.04
N THR A 30 -2.00 -14.64 15.70
CA THR A 30 -1.02 -15.69 15.43
C THR A 30 -1.16 -16.25 14.03
N TRP A 31 -2.39 -16.48 13.57
CA TRP A 31 -2.67 -17.00 12.23
C TRP A 31 -2.22 -16.00 11.14
N VAL A 32 -2.61 -14.72 11.22
CA VAL A 32 -2.23 -13.72 10.22
C VAL A 32 -0.71 -13.47 10.22
N ARG A 33 -0.03 -13.54 11.37
CA ARG A 33 1.43 -13.38 11.43
C ARG A 33 2.23 -14.55 10.89
N SER A 34 1.64 -15.72 10.81
CA SER A 34 2.32 -16.94 10.39
C SER A 34 1.78 -17.45 9.04
N THR A 35 0.69 -18.18 9.07
CA THR A 35 0.13 -18.85 7.89
C THR A 35 -0.38 -17.84 6.86
N GLY A 36 -1.16 -16.84 7.28
CA GLY A 36 -1.70 -15.80 6.40
C GLY A 36 -0.59 -15.04 5.68
N LEU A 37 0.42 -14.58 6.41
CA LEU A 37 1.55 -13.84 5.85
C LEU A 37 2.35 -14.70 4.85
N ASN A 38 2.63 -15.96 5.16
CA ASN A 38 3.36 -16.85 4.24
C ASN A 38 2.59 -17.12 2.96
N ILE A 39 1.26 -17.31 3.04
CA ILE A 39 0.40 -17.50 1.87
C ILE A 39 0.39 -16.23 1.02
N SER A 40 0.20 -15.06 1.62
CA SER A 40 0.12 -13.78 0.90
C SER A 40 1.44 -13.43 0.23
N ILE A 41 2.59 -13.66 0.88
CA ILE A 41 3.92 -13.52 0.28
C ILE A 41 4.10 -14.51 -0.89
N GLY A 42 3.69 -15.77 -0.72
CA GLY A 42 3.75 -16.77 -1.78
C GLY A 42 2.96 -16.35 -3.02
N ILE A 43 1.72 -15.90 -2.84
CA ILE A 43 0.87 -15.42 -3.95
C ILE A 43 1.47 -14.16 -4.59
N PHE A 44 1.97 -13.23 -3.77
CA PHE A 44 2.65 -12.03 -4.25
C PHE A 44 3.85 -12.36 -5.14
N LEU A 45 4.75 -13.23 -4.68
CA LEU A 45 5.95 -13.59 -5.42
C LEU A 45 5.61 -14.33 -6.73
N LEU A 46 4.70 -15.30 -6.69
CA LEU A 46 4.23 -16.00 -7.88
C LEU A 46 3.54 -15.06 -8.86
N GLY A 47 2.68 -14.17 -8.39
CA GLY A 47 2.01 -13.15 -9.20
C GLY A 47 3.00 -12.17 -9.83
N MET A 48 4.02 -11.73 -9.08
CA MET A 48 5.10 -10.87 -9.60
C MET A 48 5.92 -11.58 -10.68
N LEU A 49 6.32 -12.83 -10.45
CA LEU A 49 7.05 -13.63 -11.43
C LEU A 49 6.22 -13.82 -12.69
N TRP A 50 4.93 -14.11 -12.55
CA TRP A 50 4.02 -14.24 -13.69
C TRP A 50 3.93 -12.93 -14.49
N ARG A 51 3.76 -11.78 -13.83
CA ARG A 51 3.71 -10.47 -14.51
C ARG A 51 5.01 -10.10 -15.19
N LEU A 52 6.14 -10.40 -14.59
CA LEU A 52 7.44 -10.20 -15.22
C LEU A 52 7.58 -11.12 -16.45
N PHE A 53 7.19 -12.39 -16.33
CA PHE A 53 7.18 -13.31 -17.46
C PHE A 53 6.29 -12.81 -18.62
N GLU A 54 5.07 -12.34 -18.34
CA GLU A 54 4.21 -11.71 -19.36
C GLU A 54 4.91 -10.54 -20.05
N ILE A 55 5.53 -9.62 -19.31
CA ILE A 55 6.23 -8.44 -19.87
C ILE A 55 7.41 -8.87 -20.76
N TYR A 56 8.18 -9.86 -20.35
CA TYR A 56 9.34 -10.32 -21.11
C TYR A 56 8.96 -11.25 -22.27
N SER A 57 7.90 -12.04 -22.17
CA SER A 57 7.43 -12.93 -23.22
C SER A 57 6.66 -12.23 -24.34
N LEU A 58 6.20 -10.99 -24.13
CA LEU A 58 5.60 -10.17 -25.17
C LEU A 58 6.61 -9.93 -26.28
N GLN A 59 6.40 -10.59 -27.44
CA GLN A 59 7.24 -10.38 -28.60
C GLN A 59 7.08 -8.94 -29.12
N ARG A 60 8.17 -8.21 -29.15
CA ARG A 60 8.24 -6.87 -29.74
C ARG A 60 8.46 -7.02 -31.23
N LYS A 61 7.56 -6.47 -32.03
CA LYS A 61 7.82 -6.36 -33.47
C LYS A 61 9.06 -5.50 -33.68
N PRO A 62 10.04 -5.95 -34.48
CA PRO A 62 11.23 -5.16 -34.78
C PRO A 62 10.81 -3.85 -35.45
N ASP A 63 11.33 -2.74 -34.99
CA ASP A 63 11.13 -1.46 -35.65
C ASP A 63 12.10 -1.41 -36.85
N LEU A 64 11.55 -1.39 -38.06
CA LEU A 64 12.32 -1.37 -39.30
C LEU A 64 12.85 0.05 -39.65
N ALA A 65 12.39 1.07 -38.92
CA ALA A 65 12.86 2.43 -39.12
C ALA A 65 14.24 2.64 -38.53
N VAL A 66 15.11 3.35 -39.26
CA VAL A 66 16.43 3.74 -38.74
C VAL A 66 16.27 4.64 -37.53
N PRO A 67 16.88 4.32 -36.38
CA PRO A 67 16.78 5.14 -35.18
C PRO A 67 17.33 6.55 -35.40
N ARG A 68 16.55 7.59 -35.06
CA ARG A 68 16.95 9.00 -35.15
C ARG A 68 17.89 9.44 -34.02
N HIS A 69 17.87 8.74 -32.88
CA HIS A 69 18.73 9.02 -31.74
C HIS A 69 19.34 7.74 -31.16
N ARG A 70 20.49 7.91 -30.46
CA ARG A 70 21.17 6.80 -29.79
C ARG A 70 20.24 6.18 -28.71
N PRO A 71 20.16 4.85 -28.63
CA PRO A 71 19.37 4.15 -27.61
C PRO A 71 19.83 4.48 -26.18
N GLY A 72 18.91 4.54 -25.24
CA GLY A 72 19.18 4.53 -23.79
C GLY A 72 19.19 5.90 -23.09
N ALA A 73 19.84 6.91 -23.62
CA ALA A 73 19.96 8.23 -22.95
C ALA A 73 18.60 8.93 -22.76
N SER A 74 17.72 8.85 -23.74
CA SER A 74 16.37 9.42 -23.69
C SER A 74 15.45 8.70 -22.70
N GLY A 75 15.66 7.39 -22.49
CA GLY A 75 14.94 6.60 -21.50
C GLY A 75 15.19 7.12 -20.09
N LEU A 76 16.45 7.30 -19.70
CA LEU A 76 16.81 7.84 -18.39
C LEU A 76 16.26 9.26 -18.18
N HIS A 77 16.43 10.15 -19.17
CA HIS A 77 15.86 11.51 -19.11
C HIS A 77 14.35 11.47 -18.87
N THR A 78 13.62 10.58 -19.57
CA THR A 78 12.17 10.45 -19.43
C THR A 78 11.75 9.92 -18.06
N MET A 79 12.53 9.00 -17.46
CA MET A 79 12.25 8.52 -16.10
C MET A 79 12.13 9.67 -15.10
N PHE A 80 13.08 10.60 -15.14
CA PHE A 80 13.12 11.74 -14.20
C PHE A 80 12.17 12.86 -14.62
N ARG A 81 12.14 13.24 -15.89
CA ARG A 81 11.31 14.34 -16.39
C ARG A 81 9.83 14.10 -16.16
N ARG A 82 9.33 12.88 -16.37
CA ARG A 82 7.91 12.51 -16.12
C ARG A 82 7.58 12.38 -14.64
N SER A 83 8.56 12.50 -13.74
CA SER A 83 8.29 12.61 -12.31
C SER A 83 7.82 14.00 -11.90
N VAL A 84 7.92 14.99 -12.77
CA VAL A 84 7.39 16.34 -12.57
C VAL A 84 6.31 16.60 -13.63
N PRO A 85 5.10 17.01 -13.24
CA PRO A 85 4.04 17.28 -14.20
C PRO A 85 4.37 18.50 -15.05
N PRO A 86 4.09 18.48 -16.37
CA PRO A 86 4.21 19.67 -17.20
C PRO A 86 3.35 20.82 -16.66
N PRO A 87 3.81 22.10 -16.75
CA PRO A 87 3.09 23.24 -16.18
C PRO A 87 1.63 23.36 -16.61
N GLY A 88 1.31 23.04 -17.87
CA GLY A 88 -0.06 23.05 -18.39
C GLY A 88 -0.96 21.99 -17.77
N MET A 89 -0.44 20.79 -17.44
CA MET A 89 -1.20 19.73 -16.80
C MET A 89 -1.40 20.02 -15.32
N PHE A 90 -0.38 20.53 -14.64
CA PHE A 90 -0.50 20.93 -13.23
C PHE A 90 -1.58 22.02 -13.06
N LYS A 91 -1.61 23.05 -13.90
CA LYS A 91 -2.64 24.10 -13.85
C LYS A 91 -4.07 23.57 -14.04
N ARG A 92 -4.26 22.53 -14.86
CA ARG A 92 -5.59 21.94 -15.10
C ARG A 92 -6.12 21.07 -13.94
N SER A 93 -5.23 20.47 -13.16
CA SER A 93 -5.62 19.53 -12.08
C SER A 93 -4.68 19.63 -10.89
N PRO A 94 -4.52 20.81 -10.26
CA PRO A 94 -3.54 21.02 -9.20
C PRO A 94 -3.81 20.15 -7.98
N VAL A 95 -5.07 20.01 -7.56
CA VAL A 95 -5.45 19.21 -6.41
C VAL A 95 -5.11 17.74 -6.60
N SER A 96 -5.38 17.18 -7.78
CA SER A 96 -5.09 15.77 -8.06
C SER A 96 -3.58 15.47 -8.02
N TYR A 97 -2.78 16.37 -8.59
CA TYR A 97 -1.32 16.21 -8.58
C TYR A 97 -0.76 16.38 -7.17
N ALA A 98 -1.17 17.45 -6.46
CA ALA A 98 -0.72 17.69 -5.09
C ALA A 98 -1.10 16.52 -4.16
N ALA A 99 -2.36 16.11 -4.15
CA ALA A 99 -2.82 14.97 -3.36
C ALA A 99 -2.10 13.68 -3.73
N GLY A 100 -1.87 13.44 -5.03
CA GLY A 100 -1.11 12.30 -5.52
C GLY A 100 0.30 12.25 -4.95
N TYR A 101 1.05 13.35 -4.98
CA TYR A 101 2.40 13.40 -4.40
C TYR A 101 2.37 13.27 -2.88
N VAL A 102 1.47 13.98 -2.21
CA VAL A 102 1.42 13.98 -0.74
C VAL A 102 1.15 12.58 -0.20
N PHE A 103 0.15 11.86 -0.75
CA PHE A 103 -0.11 10.53 -0.22
C PHE A 103 1.00 9.52 -0.56
N HIS A 104 1.65 9.60 -1.73
CA HIS A 104 2.77 8.71 -2.05
C HIS A 104 3.97 8.96 -1.13
N ILE A 105 4.34 10.22 -0.93
CA ILE A 105 5.42 10.59 0.00
C ILE A 105 5.07 10.13 1.41
N GLY A 106 3.81 10.36 1.85
CA GLY A 106 3.34 9.91 3.14
C GLY A 106 3.42 8.39 3.31
N LEU A 107 3.00 7.62 2.29
CA LEU A 107 3.14 6.15 2.30
C LEU A 107 4.61 5.73 2.45
N PHE A 108 5.53 6.33 1.69
CA PHE A 108 6.95 6.02 1.81
C PHE A 108 7.49 6.32 3.21
N ILE A 109 7.12 7.47 3.79
CA ILE A 109 7.51 7.85 5.15
C ILE A 109 7.00 6.81 6.16
N ILE A 110 5.71 6.45 6.11
CA ILE A 110 5.09 5.50 7.04
C ILE A 110 5.73 4.11 6.90
N VAL A 111 5.88 3.62 5.67
CA VAL A 111 6.41 2.26 5.44
C VAL A 111 7.88 2.14 5.81
N PHE A 112 8.71 3.11 5.46
CA PHE A 112 10.16 3.00 5.60
C PHE A 112 10.74 3.72 6.82
N LEU A 113 10.02 4.66 7.45
CA LEU A 113 10.57 5.45 8.55
C LEU A 113 9.83 5.25 9.88
N PHE A 114 8.81 4.40 9.93
CA PHE A 114 8.17 3.98 11.17
C PHE A 114 8.97 2.88 11.85
N ALA A 115 9.26 3.05 13.14
CA ALA A 115 10.16 2.16 13.91
C ALA A 115 9.75 0.67 13.85
N GLN A 116 8.44 0.37 13.90
CA GLN A 116 7.99 -1.03 13.89
C GLN A 116 8.19 -1.68 12.51
N HIS A 117 7.99 -0.92 11.43
CA HIS A 117 8.27 -1.41 10.08
C HIS A 117 9.78 -1.62 9.85
N ILE A 118 10.62 -0.71 10.36
CA ILE A 118 12.09 -0.87 10.29
C ILE A 118 12.53 -2.14 11.01
N LYS A 119 11.97 -2.43 12.20
CA LYS A 119 12.26 -3.68 12.93
C LYS A 119 11.85 -4.93 12.14
N LEU A 120 10.70 -4.87 11.46
CA LEU A 120 10.25 -5.96 10.57
C LEU A 120 11.22 -6.15 9.39
N ILE A 121 11.61 -5.07 8.74
CA ILE A 121 12.57 -5.10 7.61
C ILE A 121 13.92 -5.62 8.09
N GLN A 122 14.38 -5.19 9.27
CA GLN A 122 15.62 -5.69 9.88
C GLN A 122 15.57 -7.19 10.15
N ALA A 123 14.45 -7.69 10.65
CA ALA A 123 14.27 -9.13 10.89
C ALA A 123 14.31 -9.96 9.61
N LEU A 124 13.84 -9.41 8.48
CA LEU A 124 13.77 -10.10 7.18
C LEU A 124 15.08 -9.97 6.38
N THR A 125 15.75 -8.83 6.44
CA THR A 125 16.86 -8.48 5.53
C THR A 125 18.19 -8.21 6.23
N GLY A 126 18.18 -8.02 7.55
CA GLY A 126 19.33 -7.56 8.33
C GLY A 126 19.59 -6.04 8.24
N LEU A 127 18.90 -5.31 7.38
CA LEU A 127 19.08 -3.87 7.17
C LEU A 127 18.30 -3.05 8.19
N SER A 128 18.92 -2.01 8.76
CA SER A 128 18.28 -1.08 9.69
C SER A 128 18.78 0.34 9.48
N TRP A 129 17.94 1.32 9.81
CA TRP A 129 18.25 2.75 9.75
C TRP A 129 17.47 3.51 10.83
N PRO A 130 17.81 4.80 11.09
CA PRO A 130 17.11 5.60 12.09
C PRO A 130 15.62 5.79 11.75
N ALA A 131 14.76 5.61 12.76
CA ALA A 131 13.33 5.87 12.66
C ALA A 131 13.01 7.35 12.91
N LEU A 132 11.89 7.82 12.34
CA LEU A 132 11.32 9.13 12.69
C LEU A 132 10.55 9.05 14.02
N PRO A 133 10.42 10.19 14.74
CA PRO A 133 9.59 10.27 15.94
C PRO A 133 8.15 9.85 15.67
N ALA A 134 7.54 9.14 16.63
CA ALA A 134 6.17 8.61 16.48
C ALA A 134 5.14 9.71 16.17
N GLN A 135 5.26 10.88 16.78
CA GLN A 135 4.35 12.02 16.53
C GLN A 135 4.40 12.49 15.07
N PHE A 136 5.58 12.46 14.45
CA PHE A 136 5.72 12.81 13.05
C PHE A 136 5.09 11.77 12.13
N ILE A 137 5.26 10.48 12.45
CA ILE A 137 4.61 9.37 11.72
C ILE A 137 3.09 9.45 11.83
N ASP A 138 2.56 9.72 13.03
CA ASP A 138 1.12 9.88 13.27
C ASP A 138 0.53 11.05 12.46
N ALA A 139 1.18 12.21 12.49
CA ALA A 139 0.75 13.36 11.68
C ALA A 139 0.80 13.04 10.18
N THR A 140 1.84 12.35 9.73
CA THR A 140 1.97 11.91 8.33
C THR A 140 0.85 10.92 7.96
N ALA A 141 0.49 10.00 8.84
CA ALA A 141 -0.60 9.05 8.60
C ALA A 141 -1.95 9.75 8.45
N VAL A 142 -2.25 10.73 9.30
CA VAL A 142 -3.49 11.54 9.20
C VAL A 142 -3.53 12.32 7.88
N VAL A 143 -2.44 12.98 7.51
CA VAL A 143 -2.34 13.72 6.23
C VAL A 143 -2.49 12.76 5.04
N THR A 144 -1.86 11.59 5.10
CA THR A 144 -1.96 10.56 4.05
C THR A 144 -3.40 10.06 3.90
N LEU A 145 -4.09 9.76 5.01
CA LEU A 145 -5.50 9.36 4.99
C LEU A 145 -6.40 10.46 4.44
N ALA A 146 -6.22 11.71 4.87
CA ALA A 146 -6.98 12.85 4.36
C ALA A 146 -6.78 13.04 2.86
N THR A 147 -5.56 12.91 2.35
CA THR A 147 -5.27 13.03 0.91
C THR A 147 -5.79 11.85 0.10
N LEU A 148 -5.77 10.62 0.63
CA LEU A 148 -6.41 9.47 0.00
C LEU A 148 -7.93 9.65 -0.11
N LEU A 149 -8.59 10.17 0.94
CA LEU A 149 -10.01 10.52 0.89
C LEU A 149 -10.28 11.62 -0.15
N LEU A 150 -9.44 12.65 -0.21
CA LEU A 150 -9.54 13.71 -1.22
C LEU A 150 -9.44 13.16 -2.63
N VAL A 151 -8.52 12.23 -2.89
CA VAL A 151 -8.39 11.55 -4.20
C VAL A 151 -9.64 10.77 -4.55
N LEU A 152 -10.26 10.08 -3.58
CA LEU A 152 -11.52 9.37 -3.79
C LEU A 152 -12.68 10.33 -4.10
N VAL A 153 -12.83 11.39 -3.29
CA VAL A 153 -13.86 12.41 -3.48
C VAL A 153 -13.73 13.07 -4.86
N GLU A 154 -12.51 13.43 -5.27
CA GLU A 154 -12.26 13.96 -6.62
C GLU A 154 -12.63 12.95 -7.72
N ARG A 155 -12.35 11.66 -7.51
CA ARG A 155 -12.66 10.61 -8.49
C ARG A 155 -14.16 10.45 -8.66
N ILE A 156 -14.93 10.50 -7.58
CA ILE A 156 -16.39 10.35 -7.59
C ILE A 156 -17.06 11.61 -8.18
N ASN A 157 -16.59 12.80 -7.78
CA ASN A 157 -17.28 14.07 -8.12
C ASN A 157 -16.92 14.61 -9.49
N LYS A 158 -15.71 14.34 -10.03
CA LYS A 158 -15.34 14.81 -11.36
C LYS A 158 -15.89 13.88 -12.45
N PRO A 159 -16.81 14.34 -13.33
CA PRO A 159 -17.49 13.47 -14.30
C PRO A 159 -16.52 12.68 -15.19
N VAL A 160 -15.47 13.34 -15.69
CA VAL A 160 -14.44 12.70 -16.53
C VAL A 160 -13.71 11.59 -15.77
N LYS A 161 -13.30 11.84 -14.53
CA LYS A 161 -12.62 10.83 -13.71
C LYS A 161 -13.54 9.66 -13.40
N ARG A 162 -14.80 9.95 -13.02
CA ARG A 162 -15.80 8.92 -12.74
C ARG A 162 -16.07 8.04 -13.96
N PHE A 163 -16.23 8.64 -15.15
CA PHE A 163 -16.45 7.93 -16.41
C PHE A 163 -15.27 7.00 -16.76
N LEU A 164 -14.03 7.45 -16.54
CA LEU A 164 -12.83 6.65 -16.82
C LEU A 164 -12.47 5.66 -15.70
N SER A 165 -13.19 5.68 -14.57
CA SER A 165 -12.90 4.80 -13.44
C SER A 165 -13.54 3.43 -13.63
N THR A 166 -12.75 2.41 -13.34
CA THR A 166 -13.16 1.00 -13.31
C THR A 166 -13.17 0.49 -11.87
N PHE A 167 -13.68 -0.71 -11.65
CA PHE A 167 -13.61 -1.38 -10.34
C PHE A 167 -12.18 -1.43 -9.79
N ASP A 168 -11.20 -1.69 -10.64
CA ASP A 168 -9.78 -1.77 -10.27
C ASP A 168 -9.23 -0.46 -9.67
N ASP A 169 -9.75 0.71 -10.09
CA ASP A 169 -9.37 2.01 -9.52
C ASP A 169 -9.84 2.17 -8.07
N TYR A 170 -11.06 1.71 -7.77
CA TYR A 170 -11.62 1.74 -6.41
C TYR A 170 -11.01 0.65 -5.53
N ALA A 171 -10.80 -0.54 -6.08
CA ALA A 171 -10.12 -1.63 -5.38
C ALA A 171 -8.68 -1.24 -5.00
N GLY A 172 -7.90 -0.68 -5.94
CA GLY A 172 -6.55 -0.19 -5.67
C GLY A 172 -6.53 0.92 -4.62
N TRP A 173 -7.51 1.84 -4.65
CA TRP A 173 -7.66 2.85 -3.61
C TRP A 173 -7.93 2.20 -2.24
N ALA A 174 -8.86 1.27 -2.15
CA ALA A 174 -9.23 0.59 -0.91
C ALA A 174 -8.05 -0.22 -0.34
N LEU A 175 -7.36 -0.98 -1.19
CA LEU A 175 -6.17 -1.75 -0.83
C LEU A 175 -5.01 -0.86 -0.32
N THR A 176 -4.98 0.41 -0.69
CA THR A 176 -3.99 1.37 -0.18
C THR A 176 -4.49 2.06 1.10
N PHE A 177 -5.77 2.41 1.15
CA PHE A 177 -6.37 3.16 2.26
C PHE A 177 -6.46 2.33 3.54
N PHE A 178 -6.97 1.09 3.46
CA PHE A 178 -7.19 0.27 4.66
C PHE A 178 -5.92 -0.08 5.43
N PRO A 179 -4.77 -0.43 4.83
CA PRO A 179 -3.55 -0.61 5.58
C PRO A 179 -3.10 0.63 6.35
N VAL A 180 -3.22 1.83 5.75
CA VAL A 180 -2.86 3.08 6.44
C VAL A 180 -3.82 3.36 7.59
N LEU A 181 -5.13 3.18 7.36
CA LEU A 181 -6.16 3.38 8.39
C LEU A 181 -5.97 2.42 9.56
N THR A 182 -5.93 1.13 9.29
CA THR A 182 -5.79 0.10 10.34
C THR A 182 -4.46 0.20 11.08
N GLY A 183 -3.38 0.56 10.39
CA GLY A 183 -2.08 0.81 10.99
C GLY A 183 -2.10 2.01 11.94
N TYR A 184 -2.73 3.11 11.55
CA TYR A 184 -2.92 4.27 12.41
C TYR A 184 -3.76 3.93 13.64
N LEU A 185 -4.89 3.24 13.46
CA LEU A 185 -5.75 2.81 14.56
C LEU A 185 -5.03 1.86 15.53
N ALA A 186 -4.23 0.93 15.00
CA ALA A 186 -3.41 0.02 15.82
C ALA A 186 -2.33 0.76 16.62
N SER A 187 -1.62 1.71 15.99
CA SER A 187 -0.57 2.50 16.66
C SER A 187 -1.12 3.36 17.78
N ARG A 188 -2.38 3.81 17.66
CA ARG A 188 -3.06 4.68 18.64
C ARG A 188 -3.97 3.93 19.61
N HIS A 189 -4.05 2.60 19.50
CA HIS A 189 -4.91 1.74 20.34
C HIS A 189 -6.39 2.16 20.30
N LEU A 190 -6.90 2.45 19.10
CA LEU A 190 -8.27 2.93 18.89
C LEU A 190 -9.17 1.80 18.38
N LEU A 191 -10.47 1.90 18.69
CA LEU A 191 -11.60 1.07 18.26
C LEU A 191 -11.62 -0.35 18.85
N LEU A 192 -10.55 -1.11 18.75
CA LEU A 192 -10.45 -2.51 19.21
C LEU A 192 -9.24 -2.68 20.14
N PRO A 193 -9.18 -3.77 20.91
CA PRO A 193 -7.96 -4.17 21.59
C PRO A 193 -6.78 -4.24 20.62
N TYR A 194 -5.58 -3.94 21.11
CA TYR A 194 -4.38 -3.85 20.28
C TYR A 194 -4.12 -5.08 19.41
N THR A 195 -4.31 -6.28 19.99
CA THR A 195 -4.13 -7.56 19.30
C THR A 195 -5.07 -7.72 18.09
N GLY A 196 -6.35 -7.41 18.28
CA GLY A 196 -7.35 -7.46 17.22
C GLY A 196 -7.08 -6.42 16.12
N MET A 197 -6.77 -5.16 16.52
CA MET A 197 -6.49 -4.10 15.54
C MET A 197 -5.20 -4.35 14.76
N LEU A 198 -4.15 -4.87 15.43
CA LEU A 198 -2.91 -5.26 14.77
C LEU A 198 -3.14 -6.44 13.80
N GLY A 199 -3.97 -7.41 14.18
CA GLY A 199 -4.37 -8.50 13.29
C GLY A 199 -5.08 -7.99 12.03
N LEU A 200 -6.02 -7.04 12.17
CA LEU A 200 -6.68 -6.39 11.04
C LEU A 200 -5.72 -5.59 10.15
N HIS A 201 -4.73 -4.91 10.75
CA HIS A 201 -3.70 -4.23 9.99
C HIS A 201 -2.90 -5.21 9.13
N ILE A 202 -2.40 -6.29 9.73
CA ILE A 202 -1.64 -7.32 9.00
C ILE A 202 -2.50 -7.94 7.89
N LEU A 203 -3.76 -8.31 8.18
CA LEU A 203 -4.68 -8.85 7.19
C LEU A 203 -4.90 -7.87 6.02
N SER A 204 -5.05 -6.58 6.29
CA SER A 204 -5.19 -5.56 5.22
C SER A 204 -3.95 -5.43 4.34
N VAL A 205 -2.75 -5.60 4.92
CA VAL A 205 -1.49 -5.66 4.18
C VAL A 205 -1.38 -6.97 3.38
N GLU A 206 -1.82 -8.09 3.93
CA GLU A 206 -1.88 -9.37 3.22
C GLU A 206 -2.77 -9.29 1.97
N LEU A 207 -3.95 -8.69 2.11
CA LEU A 207 -4.83 -8.43 0.97
C LEU A 207 -4.17 -7.51 -0.07
N LEU A 208 -3.50 -6.46 0.38
CA LEU A 208 -2.71 -5.61 -0.51
C LEU A 208 -1.66 -6.43 -1.28
N LEU A 209 -0.89 -7.28 -0.60
CA LEU A 209 0.14 -8.12 -1.23
C LEU A 209 -0.47 -9.09 -2.25
N ILE A 210 -1.56 -9.78 -1.89
CA ILE A 210 -2.24 -10.73 -2.78
C ILE A 210 -2.70 -10.07 -4.08
N PHE A 211 -3.33 -8.90 -3.98
CA PHE A 211 -3.94 -8.23 -5.14
C PHE A 211 -2.98 -7.29 -5.90
N LEU A 212 -1.84 -6.92 -5.31
CA LEU A 212 -0.90 -5.98 -5.90
C LEU A 212 -0.45 -6.39 -7.33
N PRO A 213 -0.03 -7.65 -7.60
CA PRO A 213 0.40 -8.05 -8.94
C PRO A 213 -0.72 -8.01 -9.98
N PHE A 214 -1.98 -8.10 -9.57
CA PHE A 214 -3.16 -8.24 -10.44
C PHE A 214 -3.94 -6.94 -10.66
N THR A 215 -3.56 -5.87 -9.96
CA THR A 215 -4.22 -4.56 -10.01
C THR A 215 -3.31 -3.49 -10.61
N LYS A 216 -3.85 -2.28 -10.81
CA LYS A 216 -3.07 -1.10 -11.22
C LYS A 216 -1.98 -0.71 -10.22
N LEU A 217 -1.99 -1.27 -9.00
CA LEU A 217 -0.93 -1.08 -8.00
C LEU A 217 0.41 -1.65 -8.45
N MET A 218 0.42 -2.54 -9.44
CA MET A 218 1.65 -3.04 -10.09
C MET A 218 2.57 -1.93 -10.60
N HIS A 219 2.05 -0.69 -10.78
CA HIS A 219 2.90 0.46 -11.13
C HIS A 219 4.02 0.72 -10.13
N ALA A 220 3.88 0.32 -8.86
CA ALA A 220 4.93 0.43 -7.84
C ALA A 220 6.25 -0.24 -8.29
N PHE A 221 6.17 -1.30 -9.09
CA PHE A 221 7.33 -2.05 -9.59
C PHE A 221 7.65 -1.75 -11.06
N THR A 222 6.64 -1.43 -11.87
CA THR A 222 6.81 -1.28 -13.33
C THR A 222 7.00 0.17 -13.79
N LEU A 223 6.77 1.16 -12.94
CA LEU A 223 6.79 2.58 -13.28
C LEU A 223 8.09 3.01 -13.99
N TRP A 224 9.23 2.66 -13.40
CA TRP A 224 10.53 3.08 -13.90
C TRP A 224 10.86 2.41 -15.23
N GLY A 225 10.64 1.10 -15.33
CA GLY A 225 10.84 0.34 -16.57
C GLY A 225 9.94 0.82 -17.71
N SER A 226 8.67 1.10 -17.42
CA SER A 226 7.73 1.59 -18.44
C SER A 226 8.07 3.01 -18.92
N ARG A 227 8.51 3.89 -18.02
CA ARG A 227 8.96 5.24 -18.41
C ARG A 227 10.23 5.22 -19.25
N TRP A 228 11.20 4.39 -18.84
CA TRP A 228 12.42 4.21 -19.61
C TRP A 228 12.12 3.71 -21.02
N TYR A 229 11.34 2.65 -21.14
CA TYR A 229 10.95 2.06 -22.41
C TYR A 229 10.22 3.07 -23.32
N ASN A 230 9.24 3.79 -22.78
CA ASN A 230 8.51 4.81 -23.53
C ASN A 230 9.43 5.93 -24.03
N GLY A 231 10.36 6.39 -23.20
CA GLY A 231 11.33 7.42 -23.58
C GLY A 231 12.25 6.96 -24.69
N ASP A 232 12.80 5.76 -24.57
CA ASP A 232 13.69 5.17 -25.59
C ASP A 232 12.97 4.94 -26.93
N ALA A 233 11.75 4.36 -26.88
CA ALA A 233 10.95 4.08 -28.06
C ALA A 233 10.53 5.36 -28.80
N ASN A 234 10.14 6.41 -28.08
CA ASN A 234 9.76 7.69 -28.67
C ASN A 234 10.96 8.42 -29.27
N ALA A 235 12.10 8.40 -28.59
CA ALA A 235 13.32 9.05 -29.09
C ALA A 235 13.80 8.39 -30.39
N LYS A 236 13.77 7.06 -30.49
CA LYS A 236 14.07 6.34 -31.75
C LYS A 236 13.20 6.81 -32.91
N LYS A 237 11.95 7.18 -32.64
CA LYS A 237 11.01 7.71 -33.63
C LYS A 237 11.16 9.22 -33.86
N GLY A 238 12.04 9.90 -33.13
CA GLY A 238 12.23 11.36 -33.21
C GLY A 238 11.08 12.14 -32.56
N VAL A 239 10.28 11.51 -31.68
CA VAL A 239 9.21 12.19 -30.93
C VAL A 239 9.82 12.77 -29.64
N PRO A 240 9.65 14.10 -29.40
CA PRO A 240 10.14 14.71 -28.15
C PRO A 240 9.39 14.16 -26.94
N VAL A 241 10.11 13.85 -25.84
CA VAL A 241 9.61 13.27 -24.60
C VAL A 241 9.92 14.14 -23.41
#